data_af0468eade47dc4f0a32319b2b33bf46
#
_entry.id   af0468eade47dc4f0a32319b2b33bf46
#
_cell.length_a   1.000
_cell.length_b   1.000
_cell.length_c   1.000
_cell.angle_alpha   90.00
_cell.angle_beta   90.00
_cell.angle_gamma   90.00
#
_symmetry.space_group_name_H-M   'P 1'
#
loop_
_entity.id
_entity.type
_entity.pdbx_description
1 polymer ?
#
loop_
_entity_poly.entity_id
_entity_poly.type
_entity_poly.pdbx_seq_one_letter_code
_entity_poly.pdbx_strand_id
1 'polypeptide(L)'
;MGNTPVVDSISTVAYDCRRADFFTPHAIAALILVDRGGLSAGQRGAAHGEMGHTQFLPGNALRYGVDADGNGRVDLYSITDSLASTANFLRQKGWQPGQSFQEGTANFRVLNDWNAATVYQQAIALSAARLQ
;
A
#
# COMPACT_ATOMS: atom_id res chain seq x y z
N MET A 1 -12.32 -4.18 2.51
CA MET A 1 -11.29 -4.38 3.55
C MET A 1 -11.47 -5.75 4.19
N GLY A 2 -10.37 -6.44 4.49
CA GLY A 2 -10.43 -7.74 5.16
C GLY A 2 -10.80 -7.61 6.65
N ASN A 3 -10.99 -8.75 7.31
CA ASN A 3 -11.48 -8.81 8.68
C ASN A 3 -10.51 -9.57 9.63
N THR A 4 -9.24 -9.67 9.25
CA THR A 4 -8.21 -10.34 10.04
C THR A 4 -7.24 -9.29 10.61
N PRO A 5 -6.75 -9.44 11.86
CA PRO A 5 -5.73 -8.53 12.38
C PRO A 5 -4.50 -8.50 11.47
N VAL A 6 -4.02 -7.31 11.14
CA VAL A 6 -2.89 -7.11 10.20
C VAL A 6 -1.65 -7.84 10.69
N VAL A 7 -1.33 -7.73 11.98
CA VAL A 7 -0.13 -8.38 12.57
C VAL A 7 -0.22 -9.89 12.45
N ASP A 8 -1.37 -10.49 12.73
CA ASP A 8 -1.57 -11.95 12.63
C ASP A 8 -1.45 -12.42 11.17
N SER A 9 -2.11 -11.70 10.25
CA SER A 9 -2.08 -12.03 8.82
C SER A 9 -0.67 -11.97 8.26
N ILE A 10 0.05 -10.87 8.49
CA ILE A 10 1.40 -10.70 7.94
C ILE A 10 2.41 -11.66 8.57
N SER A 11 2.26 -11.97 9.86
CA SER A 11 3.10 -12.96 10.54
C SER A 11 2.87 -14.36 10.00
N THR A 12 1.61 -14.71 9.71
CA THR A 12 1.25 -16.00 9.12
C THR A 12 1.89 -16.19 7.75
N VAL A 13 1.77 -15.20 6.85
CA VAL A 13 2.37 -15.31 5.51
C VAL A 13 3.89 -15.20 5.53
N ALA A 14 4.48 -14.52 6.50
CA ALA A 14 5.92 -14.47 6.71
C ALA A 14 6.47 -15.82 7.19
N TYR A 15 5.69 -16.56 7.97
CA TYR A 15 6.04 -17.93 8.40
C TYR A 15 5.84 -18.98 7.30
N ASP A 16 4.95 -18.76 6.34
CA ASP A 16 4.74 -19.66 5.21
C ASP A 16 5.98 -19.70 4.31
N CYS A 17 6.56 -20.87 4.12
CA CYS A 17 7.81 -21.10 3.39
C CYS A 17 7.82 -20.60 1.94
N ARG A 18 6.65 -20.38 1.32
CA ARG A 18 6.56 -20.04 -0.10
C ARG A 18 7.07 -18.66 -0.47
N ARG A 19 6.92 -17.66 0.42
CA ARG A 19 7.34 -16.27 0.19
C ARG A 19 7.88 -15.60 1.47
N ALA A 20 8.50 -16.35 2.35
CA ALA A 20 9.02 -15.85 3.63
C ALA A 20 9.94 -14.64 3.46
N ASP A 21 10.88 -14.70 2.51
CA ASP A 21 11.84 -13.60 2.25
C ASP A 21 11.14 -12.29 1.85
N PHE A 22 10.02 -12.38 1.15
CA PHE A 22 9.22 -11.21 0.78
C PHE A 22 8.41 -10.67 1.97
N PHE A 23 7.77 -11.53 2.76
CA PHE A 23 6.85 -11.11 3.81
C PHE A 23 7.51 -10.81 5.15
N THR A 24 8.68 -11.39 5.46
CA THR A 24 9.38 -11.14 6.73
C THR A 24 9.68 -9.65 6.97
N PRO A 25 10.20 -8.88 6.00
CA PRO A 25 10.39 -7.44 6.18
C PRO A 25 9.09 -6.69 6.45
N HIS A 26 7.97 -7.13 5.88
CA HIS A 26 6.66 -6.54 6.13
C HIS A 26 6.13 -6.88 7.54
N ALA A 27 6.38 -8.08 8.04
CA ALA A 27 6.03 -8.45 9.41
C ALA A 27 6.81 -7.60 10.44
N ILE A 28 8.11 -7.42 10.22
CA ILE A 28 8.94 -6.52 11.05
C ILE A 28 8.41 -5.08 10.98
N ALA A 29 8.08 -4.60 9.77
CA ALA A 29 7.53 -3.26 9.59
C ALA A 29 6.18 -3.07 10.30
N ALA A 30 5.33 -4.10 10.34
CA ALA A 30 4.06 -4.05 11.08
C ALA A 30 4.30 -3.86 12.59
N LEU A 31 5.27 -4.55 13.16
CA LEU A 31 5.64 -4.38 14.57
C LEU A 31 6.21 -2.97 14.83
N ILE A 32 7.03 -2.44 13.93
CA ILE A 32 7.54 -1.06 14.04
C ILE A 32 6.39 -0.04 13.96
N LEU A 33 5.41 -0.26 13.09
CA LEU A 33 4.22 0.61 12.99
C LEU A 33 3.39 0.57 14.27
N VAL A 34 3.24 -0.60 14.90
CA VAL A 34 2.56 -0.71 16.20
C VAL A 34 3.32 0.05 17.28
N ASP A 35 4.63 -0.13 17.37
CA ASP A 35 5.49 0.56 18.34
C ASP A 35 5.43 2.09 18.21
N ARG A 36 5.38 2.58 16.96
CA ARG A 36 5.29 4.02 16.65
C ARG A 36 3.86 4.60 16.68
N GLY A 37 2.85 3.79 16.97
CA GLY A 37 1.45 4.21 17.02
C GLY A 37 0.78 4.45 15.64
N GLY A 38 1.42 4.08 14.54
CA GLY A 38 0.84 4.13 13.19
C GLY A 38 -0.07 2.95 12.85
N LEU A 39 -0.11 1.93 13.70
CA LEU A 39 -0.98 0.76 13.57
C LEU A 39 -1.35 0.29 14.97
N SER A 40 -2.64 0.04 15.24
CA SER A 40 -3.01 -0.64 16.48
C SER A 40 -2.80 -2.15 16.33
N ALA A 41 -2.42 -2.84 17.42
CA ALA A 41 -2.13 -4.27 17.38
C ALA A 41 -3.32 -5.13 16.89
N GLY A 42 -4.56 -4.69 17.19
CA GLY A 42 -5.79 -5.36 16.74
C GLY A 42 -6.37 -4.82 15.45
N GLN A 43 -5.69 -3.91 14.76
CA GLN A 43 -6.19 -3.28 13.53
C GLN A 43 -6.42 -4.33 12.44
N ARG A 44 -7.61 -4.30 11.83
CA ARG A 44 -8.01 -5.26 10.82
C ARG A 44 -7.59 -4.82 9.42
N GLY A 45 -7.20 -5.79 8.61
CA GLY A 45 -6.79 -5.65 7.22
C GLY A 45 -7.10 -6.88 6.40
N ALA A 46 -6.50 -7.01 5.23
CA ALA A 46 -6.69 -8.14 4.34
C ALA A 46 -5.89 -9.38 4.76
N ALA A 47 -6.14 -10.50 4.10
CA ALA A 47 -5.61 -11.81 4.48
C ALA A 47 -4.08 -11.94 4.38
N HIS A 48 -3.41 -11.08 3.61
CA HIS A 48 -1.95 -11.06 3.51
C HIS A 48 -1.31 -9.88 4.24
N GLY A 49 -2.09 -9.19 5.11
CA GLY A 49 -1.58 -8.09 5.92
C GLY A 49 -1.64 -6.72 5.26
N GLU A 50 -2.35 -6.58 4.15
CA GLU A 50 -2.60 -5.29 3.53
C GLU A 50 -3.54 -4.45 4.42
N MET A 51 -3.23 -3.16 4.56
CA MET A 51 -3.86 -2.25 5.51
C MET A 51 -4.36 -0.96 4.85
N GLY A 52 -5.38 -0.37 5.45
CA GLY A 52 -5.94 0.91 5.04
C GLY A 52 -6.78 0.89 3.79
N HIS A 53 -7.21 2.07 3.35
CA HIS A 53 -8.13 2.25 2.21
C HIS A 53 -7.54 1.77 0.88
N THR A 54 -6.24 1.92 0.67
CA THR A 54 -5.56 1.57 -0.56
C THR A 54 -4.70 0.31 -0.45
N GLN A 55 -4.84 -0.44 0.64
CA GLN A 55 -4.27 -1.77 0.83
C GLN A 55 -2.73 -1.81 0.75
N PHE A 56 -2.09 -0.95 1.53
CA PHE A 56 -0.64 -0.97 1.70
C PHE A 56 -0.15 -2.21 2.45
N LEU A 57 0.92 -2.83 1.97
CA LEU A 57 1.70 -3.72 2.82
C LEU A 57 2.47 -2.89 3.88
N PRO A 58 2.66 -3.42 5.11
CA PRO A 58 3.27 -2.66 6.21
C PRO A 58 4.62 -2.03 5.90
N GLY A 59 5.50 -2.70 5.17
CA GLY A 59 6.79 -2.14 4.77
C GLY A 59 6.65 -0.94 3.84
N ASN A 60 5.68 -0.96 2.94
CA ASN A 60 5.37 0.17 2.08
C ASN A 60 4.71 1.31 2.88
N ALA A 61 3.85 1.00 3.84
CA ALA A 61 3.25 1.99 4.75
C ALA A 61 4.34 2.73 5.54
N LEU A 62 5.30 2.00 6.10
CA LEU A 62 6.41 2.58 6.84
C LEU A 62 7.31 3.47 5.99
N ARG A 63 7.53 3.08 4.72
CA ARG A 63 8.46 3.77 3.80
C ARG A 63 7.83 4.95 3.07
N TYR A 64 6.57 4.84 2.67
CA TYR A 64 5.91 5.79 1.78
C TYR A 64 4.73 6.53 2.42
N GLY A 65 4.39 6.20 3.67
CA GLY A 65 3.31 6.86 4.40
C GLY A 65 3.52 8.36 4.54
N VAL A 66 2.43 9.11 4.42
CA VAL A 66 2.41 10.58 4.53
C VAL A 66 1.30 10.97 5.49
N ASP A 67 1.64 11.79 6.48
CA ASP A 67 0.68 12.52 7.31
C ASP A 67 0.24 13.76 6.51
N ALA A 68 -0.88 13.67 5.83
CA ALA A 68 -1.36 14.71 4.95
C ALA A 68 -2.38 15.64 5.61
N ASP A 69 -2.98 15.22 6.72
CA ASP A 69 -3.84 16.08 7.53
C ASP A 69 -3.09 16.85 8.62
N GLY A 70 -1.79 16.55 8.83
CA GLY A 70 -0.92 17.28 9.75
C GLY A 70 -1.16 16.97 11.22
N ASN A 71 -1.78 15.82 11.54
CA ASN A 71 -2.08 15.45 12.92
C ASN A 71 -0.89 14.83 13.69
N GLY A 72 0.27 14.67 13.03
CA GLY A 72 1.51 14.10 13.58
C GLY A 72 1.59 12.59 13.46
N ARG A 73 0.68 11.96 12.74
CA ARG A 73 0.63 10.50 12.59
C ARG A 73 0.16 10.12 11.20
N VAL A 74 0.80 9.13 10.58
CA VAL A 74 0.31 8.52 9.33
C VAL A 74 -0.77 7.51 9.69
N ASP A 75 -2.00 7.74 9.24
CA ASP A 75 -3.14 6.84 9.41
C ASP A 75 -3.70 6.41 8.05
N LEU A 76 -3.33 5.23 7.59
CA LEU A 76 -3.83 4.69 6.30
C LEU A 76 -5.32 4.30 6.32
N TYR A 77 -5.99 4.39 7.47
CA TYR A 77 -7.44 4.28 7.60
C TYR A 77 -8.15 5.65 7.52
N SER A 78 -7.37 6.75 7.48
CA SER A 78 -7.81 8.06 7.01
C SER A 78 -7.74 8.11 5.48
N ILE A 79 -8.80 8.60 4.82
CA ILE A 79 -8.80 8.76 3.36
C ILE A 79 -7.71 9.73 2.92
N THR A 80 -7.52 10.83 3.66
CA THR A 80 -6.54 11.87 3.36
C THR A 80 -5.12 11.30 3.31
N ASP A 81 -4.70 10.62 4.38
CA ASP A 81 -3.36 10.04 4.45
C ASP A 81 -3.18 8.87 3.49
N SER A 82 -4.21 8.06 3.32
CA SER A 82 -4.17 6.91 2.42
C SER A 82 -3.94 7.33 0.97
N LEU A 83 -4.69 8.33 0.48
CA LEU A 83 -4.54 8.85 -0.88
C LEU A 83 -3.20 9.56 -1.08
N ALA A 84 -2.79 10.40 -0.12
CA ALA A 84 -1.49 11.08 -0.16
C ALA A 84 -0.32 10.08 -0.15
N SER A 85 -0.41 9.04 0.68
CA SER A 85 0.59 7.97 0.73
C SER A 85 0.68 7.21 -0.58
N THR A 86 -0.48 6.92 -1.22
CA THR A 86 -0.54 6.27 -2.53
C THR A 86 0.12 7.15 -3.61
N ALA A 87 -0.19 8.44 -3.63
CA ALA A 87 0.42 9.39 -4.56
C ALA A 87 1.94 9.48 -4.34
N ASN A 88 2.40 9.51 -3.08
CA ASN A 88 3.81 9.51 -2.75
C ASN A 88 4.51 8.23 -3.20
N PHE A 89 3.88 7.06 -2.98
CA PHE A 89 4.40 5.77 -3.47
C PHE A 89 4.62 5.82 -4.98
N LEU A 90 3.59 6.16 -5.75
CA LEU A 90 3.66 6.22 -7.21
C LEU A 90 4.73 7.21 -7.68
N ARG A 91 4.80 8.40 -7.07
CA ARG A 91 5.82 9.42 -7.37
C ARG A 91 7.22 8.89 -7.15
N GLN A 92 7.48 8.22 -6.04
CA GLN A 92 8.80 7.66 -5.72
C GLN A 92 9.17 6.47 -6.61
N LYS A 93 8.17 5.82 -7.22
CA LYS A 93 8.34 4.76 -8.23
C LYS A 93 8.51 5.31 -9.66
N GLY A 94 8.51 6.63 -9.84
CA GLY A 94 8.78 7.27 -11.12
C GLY A 94 7.55 7.78 -11.87
N TRP A 95 6.39 7.90 -11.19
CA TRP A 95 5.21 8.53 -11.78
C TRP A 95 5.49 9.96 -12.19
N GLN A 96 5.14 10.31 -13.42
CA GLN A 96 5.32 11.62 -14.00
C GLN A 96 3.96 12.33 -14.08
N PRO A 97 3.68 13.35 -13.23
CA PRO A 97 2.43 14.10 -13.28
C PRO A 97 2.20 14.75 -14.65
N GLY A 98 0.96 14.74 -15.10
CA GLY A 98 0.59 15.33 -16.41
C GLY A 98 0.91 14.47 -17.63
N GLN A 99 1.63 13.36 -17.47
CA GLN A 99 1.88 12.42 -18.55
C GLN A 99 0.81 11.32 -18.60
N SER A 100 0.62 10.74 -19.79
CA SER A 100 -0.32 9.64 -19.99
C SER A 100 0.01 8.44 -19.08
N PHE A 101 -1.03 7.78 -18.62
CA PHE A 101 -0.98 6.55 -17.84
C PHE A 101 -1.64 5.35 -18.56
N GLN A 102 -1.90 5.50 -19.83
CA GLN A 102 -2.46 4.42 -20.64
C GLN A 102 -1.42 3.32 -20.92
N GLU A 103 -1.89 2.13 -21.28
CA GLU A 103 -1.03 0.98 -21.57
C GLU A 103 0.09 1.35 -22.56
N GLY A 104 1.30 0.88 -22.26
CA GLY A 104 2.51 1.18 -23.04
C GLY A 104 3.29 2.42 -22.56
N THR A 105 2.75 3.26 -21.69
CA THR A 105 3.42 4.47 -21.18
C THR A 105 4.31 4.20 -19.96
N ALA A 106 5.15 5.18 -19.61
CA ALA A 106 6.00 5.12 -18.41
C ALA A 106 5.15 5.03 -17.14
N ASN A 107 4.10 5.83 -17.01
CA ASN A 107 3.22 5.81 -15.84
C ASN A 107 2.46 4.48 -15.71
N PHE A 108 2.05 3.86 -16.83
CA PHE A 108 1.43 2.54 -16.78
C PHE A 108 2.39 1.49 -16.17
N ARG A 109 3.68 1.54 -16.51
CA ARG A 109 4.68 0.63 -15.93
C ARG A 109 4.86 0.83 -14.43
N VAL A 110 4.69 2.05 -13.91
CA VAL A 110 4.73 2.33 -12.47
C VAL A 110 3.61 1.61 -11.71
N LEU A 111 2.45 1.38 -12.33
CA LEU A 111 1.36 0.62 -11.72
C LEU A 111 1.75 -0.83 -11.41
N ASN A 112 2.75 -1.38 -12.11
CA ASN A 112 3.28 -2.72 -11.81
C ASN A 112 3.92 -2.81 -10.41
N ASP A 113 4.54 -1.72 -9.93
CA ASP A 113 5.08 -1.66 -8.57
C ASP A 113 3.98 -1.67 -7.51
N TRP A 114 2.79 -1.16 -7.86
CA TRP A 114 1.61 -1.20 -7.00
C TRP A 114 0.96 -2.59 -7.01
N ASN A 115 0.72 -3.14 -8.19
CA ASN A 115 0.17 -4.48 -8.38
C ASN A 115 0.65 -5.08 -9.70
N ALA A 116 1.28 -6.24 -9.66
CA ALA A 116 1.87 -6.90 -10.82
C ALA A 116 0.84 -7.53 -11.78
N ALA A 117 -0.45 -7.59 -11.41
CA ALA A 117 -1.48 -8.13 -12.29
C ALA A 117 -1.86 -7.13 -13.39
N THR A 118 -1.58 -7.44 -14.64
CA THR A 118 -1.85 -6.57 -15.81
C THR A 118 -3.31 -6.15 -15.90
N VAL A 119 -4.25 -7.06 -15.65
CA VAL A 119 -5.69 -6.76 -15.65
C VAL A 119 -6.04 -5.70 -14.60
N TYR A 120 -5.40 -5.73 -13.43
CA TYR A 120 -5.58 -4.73 -12.38
C TYR A 120 -5.03 -3.36 -12.82
N GLN A 121 -3.86 -3.32 -13.45
CA GLN A 121 -3.26 -2.10 -13.99
C GLN A 121 -4.15 -1.48 -15.09
N GLN A 122 -4.66 -2.30 -16.00
CA GLN A 122 -5.60 -1.87 -17.05
C GLN A 122 -6.90 -1.31 -16.45
N ALA A 123 -7.46 -1.97 -15.43
CA ALA A 123 -8.65 -1.50 -14.73
C ALA A 123 -8.43 -0.13 -14.07
N ILE A 124 -7.29 0.09 -13.42
CA ILE A 124 -6.92 1.39 -12.85
C ILE A 124 -6.84 2.46 -13.95
N ALA A 125 -6.08 2.20 -15.02
CA ALA A 125 -5.89 3.16 -16.10
C ALA A 125 -7.22 3.54 -16.78
N LEU A 126 -8.08 2.55 -17.06
CA LEU A 126 -9.39 2.77 -17.66
C LEU A 126 -10.32 3.55 -16.72
N SER A 127 -10.34 3.22 -15.43
CA SER A 127 -11.20 3.89 -14.46
C SER A 127 -10.75 5.34 -14.24
N ALA A 128 -9.45 5.58 -14.10
CA ALA A 128 -8.89 6.91 -13.94
C ALA A 128 -9.17 7.81 -15.14
N ALA A 129 -9.13 7.28 -16.38
CA ALA A 129 -9.44 8.03 -17.59
C ALA A 129 -10.92 8.49 -17.65
N ARG A 130 -11.82 7.80 -16.95
CA ARG A 130 -13.25 8.18 -16.87
C ARG A 130 -13.53 9.27 -15.83
N LEU A 131 -12.58 9.57 -14.96
CA LEU A 131 -12.71 10.59 -13.91
C LEU A 131 -12.11 11.94 -14.33
N GLN A 132 -11.45 11.99 -15.47
CA GLN A 132 -10.94 13.22 -16.09
C GLN A 132 -12.00 13.85 -17.02
#